data_16afeba181baf617a45894f16e11c07b
#
_entry.id   16afeba181baf617a45894f16e11c07b
#
_cell.length_a   1.000
_cell.length_b   1.000
_cell.length_c   1.000
_cell.angle_alpha   90.00
_cell.angle_beta   90.00
_cell.angle_gamma   90.00
#
_symmetry.space_group_name_H-M   'P 1'
#
loop_
_entity.id
_entity.type
_entity.pdbx_description
1 polymer ?
#
loop_
_entity_poly.entity_id
_entity_poly.type
_entity_poly.pdbx_seq_one_letter_code
_entity_poly.pdbx_strand_id
1 'polypeptide(L)'
;MIIGLIGFGKVSQNFFKLIKSDDIEFITSSQNRSSKTIEDINNANIKVFNTFREVAGKSDILISAASPKVALDIAKEYGKYAKGIYMDLNNISPNTTLEINKYVENLVDGAIIGKIDSDNPILYISGKKSDDLLFLDEFITTKKISDYVGDVATLKLLRSSYTKTLSALLIESQEIARVHNLEDEFFDILTLTEGLEFKDKSLSRINNTLNNPKRKSEELEEIINYFNDNDLTMVKAALKKLNR
;
A
#
# COMPACT_ATOMS: atom_id res chain seq x y z
N MET A 1 7.53 9.65 23.05
CA MET A 1 7.46 9.94 21.62
C MET A 1 6.00 10.07 21.19
N ILE A 2 5.67 11.01 20.30
CA ILE A 2 4.28 11.26 19.87
C ILE A 2 4.12 10.85 18.39
N ILE A 3 3.19 9.93 18.11
CA ILE A 3 2.80 9.53 16.77
C ILE A 3 1.43 10.13 16.44
N GLY A 4 1.39 11.04 15.47
CA GLY A 4 0.17 11.63 14.94
C GLY A 4 -0.41 10.84 13.78
N LEU A 5 -1.72 10.70 13.73
CA LEU A 5 -2.42 9.98 12.66
C LEU A 5 -3.32 10.94 11.88
N ILE A 6 -3.10 11.04 10.56
CA ILE A 6 -4.05 11.64 9.62
C ILE A 6 -4.76 10.52 8.86
N GLY A 7 -6.04 10.33 9.17
CA GLY A 7 -6.80 9.15 8.77
C GLY A 7 -6.83 8.10 9.87
N PHE A 8 -8.02 7.53 10.13
CA PHE A 8 -8.21 6.49 11.13
C PHE A 8 -8.96 5.30 10.55
N GLY A 9 -8.50 4.89 9.35
CA GLY A 9 -8.98 3.68 8.67
C GLY A 9 -8.25 2.43 9.16
N LYS A 10 -8.46 1.32 8.42
CA LYS A 10 -7.90 0.00 8.76
C LYS A 10 -6.39 0.02 9.04
N VAL A 11 -5.61 0.76 8.24
CA VAL A 11 -4.14 0.84 8.42
C VAL A 11 -3.82 1.49 9.77
N SER A 12 -4.32 2.70 10.04
CA SER A 12 -4.05 3.42 11.27
C SER A 12 -4.53 2.68 12.52
N GLN A 13 -5.71 2.06 12.45
CA GLN A 13 -6.25 1.27 13.57
C GLN A 13 -5.38 0.06 13.90
N ASN A 14 -4.85 -0.65 12.88
CA ASN A 14 -3.96 -1.77 13.11
C ASN A 14 -2.57 -1.32 13.56
N PHE A 15 -2.04 -0.22 13.03
CA PHE A 15 -0.81 0.39 13.53
C PHE A 15 -0.92 0.73 15.02
N PHE A 16 -1.99 1.40 15.41
CA PHE A 16 -2.28 1.71 16.80
C PHE A 16 -2.37 0.47 17.70
N LYS A 17 -2.93 -0.64 17.17
CA LYS A 17 -3.05 -1.91 17.92
C LYS A 17 -1.73 -2.66 18.04
N LEU A 18 -0.87 -2.58 17.02
CA LEU A 18 0.42 -3.27 16.98
C LEU A 18 1.45 -2.58 17.86
N ILE A 19 1.52 -1.25 17.81
CA ILE A 19 2.50 -0.46 18.53
C ILE A 19 1.96 -0.18 19.94
N LYS A 20 2.24 -1.10 20.86
CA LYS A 20 1.89 -0.96 22.29
C LYS A 20 3.15 -0.71 23.08
N SER A 21 3.34 0.55 23.50
CA SER A 21 4.46 0.98 24.34
C SER A 21 4.00 2.16 25.19
N ASP A 22 4.34 2.16 26.47
CA ASP A 22 4.05 3.27 27.38
C ASP A 22 4.82 4.55 27.01
N ASP A 23 5.91 4.41 26.23
CA ASP A 23 6.72 5.53 25.75
C ASP A 23 6.18 6.18 24.47
N ILE A 24 5.11 5.62 23.88
CA ILE A 24 4.53 6.09 22.62
C ILE A 24 3.08 6.54 22.82
N GLU A 25 2.85 7.85 22.68
CA GLU A 25 1.51 8.42 22.69
C GLU A 25 0.98 8.59 21.26
N PHE A 26 -0.20 8.06 20.97
CA PHE A 26 -0.89 8.31 19.71
C PHE A 26 -1.86 9.46 19.82
N ILE A 27 -1.86 10.34 18.83
CA ILE A 27 -2.77 11.48 18.72
C ILE A 27 -3.43 11.55 17.35
N THR A 28 -4.66 12.08 17.29
CA THR A 28 -5.37 12.30 16.02
C THR A 28 -6.33 13.48 16.13
N SER A 29 -7.11 13.72 15.08
CA SER A 29 -8.22 14.67 15.05
C SER A 29 -9.47 14.04 14.43
N SER A 30 -10.63 14.46 14.93
CA SER A 30 -11.94 14.12 14.33
C SER A 30 -12.42 15.13 13.28
N GLN A 31 -11.62 16.16 12.99
CA GLN A 31 -11.96 17.23 12.05
C GLN A 31 -12.39 16.68 10.69
N ASN A 32 -13.60 17.02 10.24
CA ASN A 32 -14.15 16.61 8.94
C ASN A 32 -14.17 15.08 8.72
N ARG A 33 -14.38 14.28 9.76
CA ARG A 33 -14.48 12.82 9.68
C ARG A 33 -15.94 12.36 9.70
N SER A 34 -16.19 11.19 9.08
CA SER A 34 -17.51 10.54 9.13
C SER A 34 -17.85 10.10 10.57
N SER A 35 -19.13 9.98 10.88
CA SER A 35 -19.61 9.51 12.19
C SER A 35 -18.97 8.17 12.58
N LYS A 36 -18.84 7.25 11.63
CA LYS A 36 -18.18 5.95 11.84
C LYS A 36 -16.70 6.13 12.25
N THR A 37 -15.96 7.01 11.58
CA THR A 37 -14.54 7.26 11.93
C THR A 37 -14.42 7.89 13.33
N ILE A 38 -15.34 8.78 13.68
CA ILE A 38 -15.38 9.40 15.01
C ILE A 38 -15.66 8.34 16.08
N GLU A 39 -16.59 7.44 15.84
CA GLU A 39 -16.89 6.30 16.73
C GLU A 39 -15.66 5.40 16.90
N ASP A 40 -14.97 5.05 15.80
CA ASP A 40 -13.75 4.25 15.84
C ASP A 40 -12.63 4.92 16.66
N ILE A 41 -12.47 6.24 16.55
CA ILE A 41 -11.50 7.04 17.32
C ILE A 41 -11.87 7.00 18.82
N ASN A 42 -13.13 7.20 19.15
CA ASN A 42 -13.61 7.19 20.54
C ASN A 42 -13.42 5.81 21.18
N ASN A 43 -13.73 4.74 20.44
CA ASN A 43 -13.55 3.36 20.91
C ASN A 43 -12.07 2.99 21.11
N ALA A 44 -11.17 3.60 20.37
CA ALA A 44 -9.73 3.40 20.52
C ALA A 44 -9.14 4.15 21.73
N ASN A 45 -9.90 5.07 22.35
CA ASN A 45 -9.46 5.92 23.46
C ASN A 45 -8.14 6.67 23.15
N ILE A 46 -7.98 7.09 21.88
CA ILE A 46 -6.83 7.84 21.40
C ILE A 46 -7.03 9.33 21.72
N LYS A 47 -5.98 10.05 22.05
CA LYS A 47 -6.04 11.48 22.34
C LYS A 47 -6.40 12.29 21.09
N VAL A 48 -7.45 13.11 21.20
CA VAL A 48 -8.02 13.87 20.08
C VAL A 48 -7.72 15.35 20.22
N PHE A 49 -7.24 15.97 19.13
CA PHE A 49 -7.05 17.42 19.00
C PHE A 49 -8.13 18.03 18.09
N ASN A 50 -8.33 19.34 18.18
CA ASN A 50 -9.37 20.02 17.41
C ASN A 50 -9.09 19.98 15.89
N THR A 51 -7.81 20.06 15.50
CA THR A 51 -7.41 20.14 14.10
C THR A 51 -6.25 19.20 13.77
N PHE A 52 -6.17 18.76 12.51
CA PHE A 52 -5.01 18.01 12.02
C PHE A 52 -3.73 18.86 11.97
N ARG A 53 -3.85 20.19 11.91
CA ARG A 53 -2.71 21.09 12.04
C ARG A 53 -2.04 20.99 13.41
N GLU A 54 -2.84 20.91 14.46
CA GLU A 54 -2.32 20.70 15.83
C GLU A 54 -1.66 19.33 15.96
N VAL A 55 -2.28 18.28 15.41
CA VAL A 55 -1.71 16.94 15.34
C VAL A 55 -0.34 16.98 14.65
N ALA A 56 -0.26 17.54 13.44
CA ALA A 56 0.98 17.64 12.67
C ALA A 56 2.07 18.39 13.44
N GLY A 57 1.74 19.52 14.09
CA GLY A 57 2.71 20.33 14.81
C GLY A 57 3.22 19.73 16.12
N LYS A 58 2.53 18.72 16.67
CA LYS A 58 2.87 18.07 17.95
C LYS A 58 3.52 16.70 17.77
N SER A 59 3.47 16.14 16.55
CA SER A 59 3.97 14.79 16.28
C SER A 59 5.47 14.77 16.06
N ASP A 60 6.16 13.81 16.67
CA ASP A 60 7.52 13.42 16.30
C ASP A 60 7.49 12.63 14.99
N ILE A 61 6.45 11.80 14.81
CA ILE A 61 6.17 11.06 13.59
C ILE A 61 4.71 11.30 13.21
N LEU A 62 4.47 11.87 12.04
CA LEU A 62 3.13 12.06 11.48
C LEU A 62 2.87 10.99 10.42
N ILE A 63 1.92 10.10 10.66
CA ILE A 63 1.51 9.05 9.72
C ILE A 63 0.29 9.52 8.93
N SER A 64 0.42 9.62 7.62
CA SER A 64 -0.68 9.85 6.69
C SER A 64 -1.17 8.51 6.13
N ALA A 65 -2.37 8.07 6.54
CA ALA A 65 -3.00 6.83 6.10
C ALA A 65 -4.49 7.04 5.83
N ALA A 66 -4.79 7.88 4.86
CA ALA A 66 -6.13 8.20 4.37
C ALA A 66 -6.44 7.44 3.05
N SER A 67 -7.18 8.04 2.14
CA SER A 67 -7.35 7.47 0.80
C SER A 67 -6.30 8.02 -0.17
N PRO A 68 -5.88 7.25 -1.19
CA PRO A 68 -4.94 7.73 -2.20
C PRO A 68 -5.35 9.05 -2.86
N LYS A 69 -6.65 9.26 -3.02
CA LYS A 69 -7.22 10.46 -3.70
C LYS A 69 -6.94 11.77 -2.98
N VAL A 70 -6.75 11.73 -1.66
CA VAL A 70 -6.57 12.95 -0.83
C VAL A 70 -5.15 13.06 -0.25
N ALA A 71 -4.27 12.11 -0.53
CA ALA A 71 -2.92 12.05 0.04
C ALA A 71 -2.11 13.31 -0.26
N LEU A 72 -2.13 13.77 -1.51
CA LEU A 72 -1.43 14.99 -1.93
C LEU A 72 -2.03 16.25 -1.28
N ASP A 73 -3.35 16.35 -1.18
CA ASP A 73 -4.01 17.50 -0.54
C ASP A 73 -3.69 17.55 0.96
N ILE A 74 -3.65 16.39 1.63
CA ILE A 74 -3.22 16.27 3.03
C ILE A 74 -1.78 16.78 3.18
N ALA A 75 -0.88 16.38 2.31
CA ALA A 75 0.51 16.83 2.36
C ALA A 75 0.65 18.35 2.11
N LYS A 76 -0.08 18.89 1.14
CA LYS A 76 -0.13 20.34 0.88
C LYS A 76 -0.64 21.15 2.06
N GLU A 77 -1.67 20.64 2.73
CA GLU A 77 -2.31 21.35 3.83
C GLU A 77 -1.52 21.23 5.14
N TYR A 78 -1.04 20.02 5.48
CA TYR A 78 -0.46 19.73 6.78
C TYR A 78 1.05 19.49 6.76
N GLY A 79 1.66 19.15 5.63
CA GLY A 79 3.09 18.77 5.51
C GLY A 79 4.04 19.80 6.12
N LYS A 80 3.81 21.09 5.88
CA LYS A 80 4.63 22.19 6.42
C LYS A 80 4.59 22.33 7.95
N TYR A 81 3.62 21.69 8.62
CA TYR A 81 3.50 21.72 10.09
C TYR A 81 4.14 20.49 10.74
N ALA A 82 4.45 19.44 9.96
CA ALA A 82 5.16 18.27 10.45
C ALA A 82 6.61 18.61 10.71
N LYS A 83 6.98 18.76 11.98
CA LYS A 83 8.36 19.12 12.39
C LYS A 83 9.29 17.90 12.44
N GLY A 84 8.73 16.74 12.67
CA GLY A 84 9.41 15.47 12.69
C GLY A 84 9.33 14.74 11.34
N ILE A 85 9.20 13.42 11.38
CA ILE A 85 9.06 12.59 10.18
C ILE A 85 7.60 12.58 9.73
N TYR A 86 7.38 12.76 8.43
CA TYR A 86 6.09 12.49 7.78
C TYR A 86 6.18 11.15 7.05
N MET A 87 5.49 10.13 7.55
CA MET A 87 5.42 8.83 6.89
C MET A 87 4.12 8.72 6.10
N ASP A 88 4.24 8.58 4.77
CA ASP A 88 3.08 8.34 3.90
C ASP A 88 2.81 6.84 3.76
N LEU A 89 1.58 6.42 4.07
CA LEU A 89 1.09 5.04 3.93
C LEU A 89 -0.15 4.95 3.04
N ASN A 90 -0.39 5.96 2.18
CA ASN A 90 -1.66 6.09 1.44
C ASN A 90 -1.78 5.19 0.20
N ASN A 91 -0.79 4.35 -0.12
CA ASN A 91 -0.80 3.50 -1.31
C ASN A 91 -0.97 4.30 -2.63
N ILE A 92 -0.15 5.32 -2.80
CA ILE A 92 -0.12 6.22 -3.95
C ILE A 92 0.93 5.78 -4.99
N SER A 93 0.88 6.42 -6.17
CA SER A 93 1.89 6.22 -7.21
C SER A 93 3.23 6.85 -6.85
N PRO A 94 4.35 6.38 -7.42
CA PRO A 94 5.65 7.00 -7.21
C PRO A 94 5.67 8.49 -7.60
N ASN A 95 4.99 8.87 -8.68
CA ASN A 95 4.87 10.29 -9.09
C ASN A 95 4.16 11.13 -8.02
N THR A 96 3.10 10.61 -7.43
CA THR A 96 2.39 11.30 -6.34
C THR A 96 3.27 11.41 -5.11
N THR A 97 4.03 10.37 -4.78
CA THR A 97 5.00 10.39 -3.66
C THR A 97 6.07 11.46 -3.87
N LEU A 98 6.63 11.56 -5.08
CA LEU A 98 7.60 12.62 -5.43
C LEU A 98 6.98 14.01 -5.39
N GLU A 99 5.71 14.15 -5.75
CA GLU A 99 5.00 15.43 -5.62
C GLU A 99 4.79 15.81 -4.15
N ILE A 100 4.40 14.86 -3.29
CA ILE A 100 4.28 15.07 -1.84
C ILE A 100 5.61 15.56 -1.24
N ASN A 101 6.74 15.02 -1.70
CA ASN A 101 8.07 15.39 -1.23
C ASN A 101 8.42 16.90 -1.40
N LYS A 102 7.66 17.62 -2.24
CA LYS A 102 7.81 19.08 -2.38
C LYS A 102 7.17 19.88 -1.23
N TYR A 103 6.28 19.26 -0.48
CA TYR A 103 5.50 19.90 0.59
C TYR A 103 5.89 19.44 1.99
N VAL A 104 6.76 18.42 2.07
CA VAL A 104 7.16 17.75 3.32
C VAL A 104 8.69 17.70 3.39
N GLU A 105 9.27 18.20 4.47
CA GLU A 105 10.73 18.28 4.63
C GLU A 105 11.36 16.89 4.86
N ASN A 106 10.78 16.09 5.75
CA ASN A 106 11.29 14.79 6.15
C ASN A 106 10.30 13.68 5.76
N LEU A 107 10.10 13.50 4.45
CA LEU A 107 9.21 12.47 3.94
C LEU A 107 9.89 11.10 4.00
N VAL A 108 9.16 10.13 4.56
CA VAL A 108 9.41 8.71 4.41
C VAL A 108 8.23 8.08 3.67
N ASP A 109 8.50 7.47 2.52
CA ASP A 109 7.55 6.69 1.75
C ASP A 109 7.44 5.30 2.37
N GLY A 110 6.24 4.87 2.71
CA GLY A 110 5.99 3.60 3.36
C GLY A 110 4.92 2.78 2.66
N ALA A 111 5.09 1.48 2.66
CA ALA A 111 4.06 0.56 2.19
C ALA A 111 4.02 -0.72 3.01
N ILE A 112 2.81 -1.14 3.36
CA ILE A 112 2.58 -2.45 3.94
C ILE A 112 2.32 -3.44 2.80
N ILE A 113 3.20 -4.43 2.69
CA ILE A 113 3.07 -5.51 1.71
C ILE A 113 2.34 -6.68 2.38
N GLY A 114 1.24 -7.08 1.76
CA GLY A 114 0.28 -8.01 2.35
C GLY A 114 -0.91 -7.29 2.97
N LYS A 115 -1.60 -7.98 3.90
CA LYS A 115 -2.67 -7.38 4.68
C LYS A 115 -2.11 -6.95 6.02
N ILE A 116 -2.41 -5.73 6.46
CA ILE A 116 -1.97 -5.22 7.77
C ILE A 116 -2.48 -6.07 8.95
N ASP A 117 -3.60 -6.76 8.75
CA ASP A 117 -4.22 -7.68 9.72
C ASP A 117 -3.85 -9.16 9.47
N SER A 118 -2.80 -9.45 8.71
CA SER A 118 -2.21 -10.79 8.61
C SER A 118 -1.27 -11.05 9.79
N ASP A 119 -0.91 -12.32 10.00
CA ASP A 119 -0.02 -12.71 11.10
C ASP A 119 1.37 -12.06 11.04
N ASN A 120 1.85 -11.75 9.83
CA ASN A 120 3.19 -11.19 9.61
C ASN A 120 3.13 -10.05 8.56
N PRO A 121 2.56 -8.88 8.87
CA PRO A 121 2.62 -7.74 7.99
C PRO A 121 4.06 -7.21 7.92
N ILE A 122 4.50 -6.78 6.73
CA ILE A 122 5.83 -6.19 6.53
C ILE A 122 5.66 -4.75 6.08
N LEU A 123 6.25 -3.83 6.82
CA LEU A 123 6.38 -2.43 6.47
C LEU A 123 7.68 -2.22 5.70
N TYR A 124 7.59 -1.78 4.46
CA TYR A 124 8.73 -1.29 3.69
C TYR A 124 8.77 0.23 3.75
N ILE A 125 9.95 0.80 3.93
CA ILE A 125 10.17 2.24 4.04
C ILE A 125 11.33 2.70 3.17
N SER A 126 11.23 3.91 2.61
CA SER A 126 12.31 4.58 1.89
C SER A 126 12.30 6.09 2.13
N GLY A 127 13.48 6.70 2.08
CA GLY A 127 13.71 8.11 2.34
C GLY A 127 14.85 8.32 3.32
N LYS A 128 15.43 9.52 3.33
CA LYS A 128 16.62 9.84 4.14
C LYS A 128 16.44 9.65 5.65
N LYS A 129 15.19 9.71 6.13
CA LYS A 129 14.83 9.56 7.55
C LYS A 129 14.31 8.16 7.89
N SER A 130 14.46 7.20 7.00
CA SER A 130 13.99 5.82 7.22
C SER A 130 14.72 5.13 8.38
N ASP A 131 16.01 5.44 8.62
CA ASP A 131 16.76 4.84 9.74
C ASP A 131 16.15 5.21 11.09
N ASP A 132 15.61 6.42 11.22
CA ASP A 132 14.98 6.90 12.44
C ASP A 132 13.64 6.16 12.75
N LEU A 133 13.14 5.36 11.80
CA LEU A 133 11.90 4.55 11.94
C LEU A 133 12.17 3.05 12.14
N LEU A 134 13.43 2.60 12.16
CA LEU A 134 13.73 1.17 12.31
C LEU A 134 13.35 0.58 13.67
N PHE A 135 13.12 1.41 14.70
CA PHE A 135 12.57 0.96 15.98
C PHE A 135 11.17 0.33 15.82
N LEU A 136 10.44 0.66 14.73
CA LEU A 136 9.16 0.02 14.43
C LEU A 136 9.26 -1.49 14.20
N ASP A 137 10.47 -2.03 13.92
CA ASP A 137 10.73 -3.47 13.77
C ASP A 137 10.42 -4.27 15.03
N GLU A 138 10.39 -3.61 16.20
CA GLU A 138 9.95 -4.22 17.47
C GLU A 138 8.45 -4.59 17.46
N PHE A 139 7.64 -3.94 16.60
CA PHE A 139 6.19 -4.07 16.57
C PHE A 139 5.65 -4.62 15.26
N ILE A 140 6.29 -4.30 14.16
CA ILE A 140 5.94 -4.72 12.80
C ILE A 140 7.24 -4.89 12.01
N THR A 141 7.44 -6.06 11.41
CA THR A 141 8.63 -6.27 10.58
C THR A 141 8.84 -5.11 9.62
N THR A 142 9.93 -4.36 9.83
CA THR A 142 10.21 -3.12 9.10
C THR A 142 11.48 -3.26 8.28
N LYS A 143 11.40 -2.94 6.98
CA LYS A 143 12.52 -3.05 6.05
C LYS A 143 12.76 -1.74 5.33
N LYS A 144 13.92 -1.15 5.55
CA LYS A 144 14.41 -0.03 4.74
C LYS A 144 14.84 -0.54 3.36
N ILE A 145 14.37 0.14 2.31
CA ILE A 145 14.75 -0.15 0.90
C ILE A 145 15.90 0.74 0.46
N SER A 146 15.79 2.05 0.68
CA SER A 146 16.80 3.04 0.25
C SER A 146 16.61 4.37 0.98
N ASP A 147 17.52 5.31 0.69
CA ASP A 147 17.39 6.71 1.10
C ASP A 147 16.55 7.57 0.13
N TYR A 148 16.06 6.98 -0.96
CA TYR A 148 15.32 7.71 -2.00
C TYR A 148 13.82 7.56 -1.79
N VAL A 149 13.15 8.71 -1.65
CA VAL A 149 11.67 8.78 -1.59
C VAL A 149 11.08 8.29 -2.90
N GLY A 150 10.06 7.42 -2.82
CA GLY A 150 9.38 6.85 -3.97
C GLY A 150 9.85 5.44 -4.36
N ASP A 151 10.97 4.95 -3.81
CA ASP A 151 11.46 3.61 -4.13
C ASP A 151 10.53 2.51 -3.61
N VAL A 152 9.89 2.69 -2.45
CA VAL A 152 8.88 1.76 -1.94
C VAL A 152 7.64 1.75 -2.84
N ALA A 153 7.15 2.92 -3.25
CA ALA A 153 6.03 3.03 -4.18
C ALA A 153 6.36 2.38 -5.53
N THR A 154 7.60 2.57 -6.04
CA THR A 154 8.11 1.95 -7.26
C THR A 154 8.19 0.42 -7.13
N LEU A 155 8.73 -0.10 -6.04
CA LEU A 155 8.80 -1.54 -5.76
C LEU A 155 7.40 -2.18 -5.73
N LYS A 156 6.45 -1.49 -5.14
CA LYS A 156 5.05 -1.92 -5.10
C LYS A 156 4.42 -1.93 -6.50
N LEU A 157 4.74 -0.96 -7.33
CA LEU A 157 4.26 -0.89 -8.71
C LEU A 157 4.87 -2.02 -9.56
N LEU A 158 6.17 -2.33 -9.38
CA LEU A 158 6.84 -3.48 -10.00
C LEU A 158 6.18 -4.81 -9.60
N ARG A 159 5.92 -5.01 -8.30
CA ARG A 159 5.18 -6.18 -7.82
C ARG A 159 3.79 -6.27 -8.44
N SER A 160 3.12 -5.13 -8.57
CA SER A 160 1.79 -5.02 -9.19
C SER A 160 1.84 -5.42 -10.66
N SER A 161 2.85 -4.95 -11.39
CA SER A 161 3.13 -5.33 -12.78
C SER A 161 3.23 -6.85 -12.94
N TYR A 162 4.13 -7.48 -12.17
CA TYR A 162 4.30 -8.92 -12.19
C TYR A 162 2.99 -9.67 -11.89
N THR A 163 2.31 -9.32 -10.79
CA THR A 163 1.14 -10.08 -10.35
C THR A 163 -0.05 -9.98 -11.30
N LYS A 164 -0.24 -8.85 -11.98
CA LYS A 164 -1.34 -8.67 -12.93
C LYS A 164 -1.05 -9.31 -14.28
N THR A 165 0.19 -9.21 -14.74
CA THR A 165 0.63 -9.90 -15.96
C THR A 165 0.52 -11.41 -15.80
N LEU A 166 0.93 -11.95 -14.66
CA LEU A 166 0.73 -13.37 -14.34
C LEU A 166 -0.74 -13.77 -14.30
N SER A 167 -1.62 -12.89 -13.75
CA SER A 167 -3.06 -13.17 -13.75
C SER A 167 -3.64 -13.28 -15.16
N ALA A 168 -3.24 -12.39 -16.06
CA ALA A 168 -3.68 -12.43 -17.46
C ALA A 168 -3.20 -13.68 -18.18
N LEU A 169 -1.94 -14.10 -17.94
CA LEU A 169 -1.38 -15.34 -18.47
C LEU A 169 -2.14 -16.57 -17.96
N LEU A 170 -2.43 -16.64 -16.66
CA LEU A 170 -3.18 -17.75 -16.07
C LEU A 170 -4.62 -17.85 -16.61
N ILE A 171 -5.29 -16.71 -16.81
CA ILE A 171 -6.63 -16.66 -17.42
C ILE A 171 -6.57 -17.21 -18.84
N GLU A 172 -5.60 -16.77 -19.65
CA GLU A 172 -5.45 -17.23 -21.03
C GLU A 172 -5.17 -18.72 -21.10
N SER A 173 -4.25 -19.21 -20.28
CA SER A 173 -3.89 -20.63 -20.24
C SER A 173 -5.05 -21.52 -19.80
N GLN A 174 -5.82 -21.07 -18.77
CA GLN A 174 -7.03 -21.77 -18.31
C GLN A 174 -8.09 -21.83 -19.42
N GLU A 175 -8.33 -20.72 -20.14
CA GLU A 175 -9.31 -20.70 -21.24
C GLU A 175 -8.93 -21.70 -22.34
N ILE A 176 -7.64 -21.78 -22.70
CA ILE A 176 -7.14 -22.75 -23.69
C ILE A 176 -7.33 -24.17 -23.17
N ALA A 177 -6.95 -24.45 -21.91
CA ALA A 177 -7.12 -25.77 -21.32
C ALA A 177 -8.59 -26.22 -21.30
N ARG A 178 -9.53 -25.30 -21.01
CA ARG A 178 -10.97 -25.59 -21.06
C ARG A 178 -11.46 -25.96 -22.45
N VAL A 179 -10.99 -25.27 -23.48
CA VAL A 179 -11.35 -25.59 -24.89
C VAL A 179 -10.94 -27.03 -25.26
N HIS A 180 -9.86 -27.53 -24.65
CA HIS A 180 -9.36 -28.89 -24.88
C HIS A 180 -9.85 -29.91 -23.84
N ASN A 181 -10.69 -29.51 -22.87
CA ASN A 181 -11.14 -30.34 -21.74
C ASN A 181 -9.98 -30.90 -20.91
N LEU A 182 -8.91 -30.11 -20.70
CA LEU A 182 -7.69 -30.48 -19.97
C LEU A 182 -7.40 -29.51 -18.80
N GLU A 183 -8.44 -28.86 -18.24
CA GLU A 183 -8.22 -27.84 -17.20
C GLU A 183 -7.63 -28.45 -15.92
N ASP A 184 -8.14 -29.59 -15.47
CA ASP A 184 -7.66 -30.24 -14.25
C ASP A 184 -6.23 -30.76 -14.45
N GLU A 185 -5.96 -31.45 -15.53
CA GLU A 185 -4.64 -31.98 -15.86
C GLU A 185 -3.61 -30.86 -16.02
N PHE A 186 -4.01 -29.71 -16.59
CA PHE A 186 -3.17 -28.55 -16.72
C PHE A 186 -2.71 -28.02 -15.34
N PHE A 187 -3.64 -27.84 -14.41
CA PHE A 187 -3.27 -27.39 -13.06
C PHE A 187 -2.52 -28.47 -12.26
N ASP A 188 -2.83 -29.74 -12.47
CA ASP A 188 -2.15 -30.84 -11.78
C ASP A 188 -0.68 -30.94 -12.22
N ILE A 189 -0.37 -30.80 -13.54
CA ILE A 189 0.99 -30.76 -14.05
C ILE A 189 1.74 -29.55 -13.49
N LEU A 190 1.12 -28.36 -13.48
CA LEU A 190 1.77 -27.16 -12.93
C LEU A 190 2.00 -27.28 -11.42
N THR A 191 1.11 -27.97 -10.69
CA THR A 191 1.31 -28.22 -9.25
C THR A 191 2.56 -29.05 -8.99
N LEU A 192 2.92 -29.98 -9.88
CA LEU A 192 4.15 -30.77 -9.75
C LEU A 192 5.43 -29.92 -9.91
N THR A 193 5.40 -28.87 -10.74
CA THR A 193 6.57 -28.03 -11.03
C THR A 193 6.65 -26.76 -10.17
N GLU A 194 5.51 -26.17 -9.84
CA GLU A 194 5.41 -24.88 -9.15
C GLU A 194 5.10 -25.03 -7.65
N GLY A 195 4.77 -26.24 -7.18
CA GLY A 195 4.50 -26.56 -5.79
C GLY A 195 3.01 -26.74 -5.44
N LEU A 196 2.75 -27.41 -4.32
CA LEU A 196 1.43 -27.92 -3.93
C LEU A 196 0.31 -26.86 -3.85
N GLU A 197 0.64 -25.63 -3.50
CA GLU A 197 -0.34 -24.54 -3.38
C GLU A 197 -0.63 -23.82 -4.70
N PHE A 198 0.01 -24.22 -5.81
CA PHE A 198 -0.04 -23.49 -7.08
C PHE A 198 -1.45 -23.39 -7.64
N LYS A 199 -2.20 -24.51 -7.67
CA LYS A 199 -3.58 -24.58 -8.19
C LYS A 199 -4.49 -23.59 -7.45
N ASP A 200 -4.51 -23.67 -6.11
CA ASP A 200 -5.38 -22.81 -5.28
C ASP A 200 -5.02 -21.33 -5.39
N LYS A 201 -3.74 -21.01 -5.34
CA LYS A 201 -3.23 -19.64 -5.51
C LYS A 201 -3.58 -19.08 -6.90
N SER A 202 -3.47 -19.89 -7.94
CA SER A 202 -3.79 -19.51 -9.32
C SER A 202 -5.28 -19.28 -9.51
N LEU A 203 -6.13 -20.19 -9.07
CA LEU A 203 -7.58 -20.04 -9.14
C LEU A 203 -8.08 -18.83 -8.35
N SER A 204 -7.56 -18.61 -7.14
CA SER A 204 -7.86 -17.41 -6.34
C SER A 204 -7.47 -16.13 -7.08
N ARG A 205 -6.32 -16.11 -7.74
CA ARG A 205 -5.80 -14.97 -8.52
C ARG A 205 -6.66 -14.70 -9.75
N ILE A 206 -7.03 -15.75 -10.49
CA ILE A 206 -7.93 -15.70 -11.65
C ILE A 206 -9.29 -15.11 -11.23
N ASN A 207 -9.93 -15.68 -10.20
CA ASN A 207 -11.23 -15.24 -9.71
C ASN A 207 -11.21 -13.78 -9.25
N ASN A 208 -10.17 -13.36 -8.50
CA ASN A 208 -10.02 -11.97 -8.09
C ASN A 208 -9.90 -11.01 -9.29
N THR A 209 -9.23 -11.43 -10.34
CA THR A 209 -9.04 -10.63 -11.55
C THR A 209 -10.32 -10.53 -12.36
N LEU A 210 -11.02 -11.65 -12.57
CA LEU A 210 -12.29 -11.70 -13.32
C LEU A 210 -13.43 -10.97 -12.60
N ASN A 211 -13.41 -10.93 -11.26
CA ASN A 211 -14.39 -10.16 -10.47
C ASN A 211 -14.14 -8.64 -10.49
N ASN A 212 -12.94 -8.19 -10.88
CA ASN A 212 -12.56 -6.78 -10.87
C ASN A 212 -11.76 -6.37 -12.11
N PRO A 213 -12.19 -6.71 -13.34
CA PRO A 213 -11.38 -6.56 -14.55
C PRO A 213 -11.02 -5.09 -14.83
N LYS A 214 -12.00 -4.19 -14.75
CA LYS A 214 -11.80 -2.75 -14.98
C LYS A 214 -10.71 -2.17 -14.09
N ARG A 215 -10.78 -2.43 -12.78
CA ARG A 215 -9.76 -1.96 -11.83
C ARG A 215 -8.37 -2.52 -12.16
N LYS A 216 -8.29 -3.79 -12.60
CA LYS A 216 -7.01 -4.41 -12.96
C LYS A 216 -6.41 -3.79 -14.23
N SER A 217 -7.27 -3.43 -15.20
CA SER A 217 -6.84 -2.72 -16.40
C SER A 217 -6.34 -1.30 -16.07
N GLU A 218 -7.08 -0.53 -15.26
CA GLU A 218 -6.65 0.80 -14.79
C GLU A 218 -5.29 0.76 -14.08
N GLU A 219 -5.05 -0.25 -13.25
CA GLU A 219 -3.78 -0.45 -12.57
C GLU A 219 -2.64 -0.85 -13.53
N LEU A 220 -2.92 -1.57 -14.64
CA LEU A 220 -1.93 -1.86 -15.69
C LEU A 220 -1.63 -0.60 -16.55
N GLU A 221 -2.62 0.23 -16.82
CA GLU A 221 -2.42 1.52 -17.49
C GLU A 221 -1.51 2.46 -16.67
N GLU A 222 -1.71 2.52 -15.36
CA GLU A 222 -0.83 3.28 -14.47
C GLU A 222 0.62 2.79 -14.53
N ILE A 223 0.83 1.46 -14.56
CA ILE A 223 2.15 0.84 -14.68
C ILE A 223 2.80 1.22 -16.03
N ILE A 224 2.05 1.15 -17.13
CA ILE A 224 2.54 1.51 -18.47
C ILE A 224 2.93 2.99 -18.52
N ASN A 225 2.12 3.86 -17.94
CA ASN A 225 2.38 5.29 -17.91
C ASN A 225 3.61 5.66 -17.06
N TYR A 226 3.83 4.95 -15.96
CA TYR A 226 4.97 5.23 -15.08
C TYR A 226 6.29 4.73 -15.67
N PHE A 227 6.30 3.51 -16.21
CA PHE A 227 7.50 2.87 -16.79
C PHE A 227 7.60 3.06 -18.31
N ASN A 228 7.08 4.15 -18.85
CA ASN A 228 6.94 4.41 -20.30
C ASN A 228 8.26 4.32 -21.09
N ASP A 229 9.39 4.55 -20.45
CA ASP A 229 10.73 4.46 -21.05
C ASP A 229 11.27 3.03 -21.14
N ASN A 230 10.52 2.04 -20.62
CA ASN A 230 10.91 0.63 -20.60
C ASN A 230 10.15 -0.18 -21.66
N ASP A 231 10.73 -1.30 -22.07
CA ASP A 231 9.99 -2.29 -22.85
C ASP A 231 8.97 -3.01 -21.93
N LEU A 232 7.69 -2.75 -22.16
CA LEU A 232 6.57 -3.27 -21.40
C LEU A 232 5.71 -4.23 -22.24
N THR A 233 6.31 -4.99 -23.16
CA THR A 233 5.62 -5.90 -24.07
C THR A 233 4.63 -6.81 -23.34
N MET A 234 5.04 -7.47 -22.27
CA MET A 234 4.18 -8.40 -21.52
C MET A 234 3.06 -7.68 -20.75
N VAL A 235 3.34 -6.51 -20.19
CA VAL A 235 2.33 -5.70 -19.47
C VAL A 235 1.25 -5.19 -20.44
N LYS A 236 1.66 -4.73 -21.63
CA LYS A 236 0.74 -4.30 -22.69
C LYS A 236 -0.11 -5.46 -23.21
N ALA A 237 0.48 -6.66 -23.36
CA ALA A 237 -0.26 -7.85 -23.73
C ALA A 237 -1.30 -8.24 -22.66
N ALA A 238 -0.93 -8.18 -21.37
CA ALA A 238 -1.84 -8.42 -20.27
C ALA A 238 -3.01 -7.42 -20.25
N LEU A 239 -2.75 -6.13 -20.47
CA LEU A 239 -3.80 -5.11 -20.57
C LEU A 239 -4.77 -5.42 -21.72
N LYS A 240 -4.24 -5.78 -22.89
CA LYS A 240 -5.05 -6.20 -24.06
C LYS A 240 -5.91 -7.43 -23.75
N LYS A 241 -5.39 -8.38 -22.97
CA LYS A 241 -6.12 -9.59 -22.56
C LYS A 241 -7.28 -9.25 -21.62
N LEU A 242 -7.07 -8.38 -20.64
CA LEU A 242 -8.09 -8.03 -19.63
C LEU A 242 -9.18 -7.07 -20.14
N ASN A 243 -8.95 -6.39 -21.27
CA ASN A 243 -9.92 -5.49 -21.93
C ASN A 243 -10.78 -6.19 -22.99
N ARG A 244 -10.70 -7.52 -23.10
CA ARG A 244 -11.57 -8.34 -23.95
C ARG A 244 -12.80 -8.78 -23.21
#